data_b675d6399a3f0443568aeed4e256bb12
#
_entry.id   b675d6399a3f0443568aeed4e256bb12
#
_cell.length_a   1.000
_cell.length_b   1.000
_cell.length_c   1.000
_cell.angle_alpha   90.00
_cell.angle_beta   90.00
_cell.angle_gamma   90.00
#
_symmetry.space_group_name_H-M   'P 1'
#
loop_
_entity.id
_entity.type
_entity.pdbx_description
1 polymer ?
#
loop_
_entity_poly.entity_id
_entity_poly.type
_entity_poly.pdbx_seq_one_letter_code
_entity_poly.pdbx_strand_id
1 'polypeptide(L)'
;YTLSLHDALPIYLTTTFDTFKNSLPKSTRDQLSMANSRARIRMTTLYAFAGNMHYLVAGTGNKVEDFGVGFYTKYGDGGVDLSPIADLMKSEVRLCSRALGINSDILLAKPTDGLWGDDRSDEDQLGASYDELEWAMEFNGNNVSLSDREKEVLAIYRHLNQANQHKMLEIPVCKIPSSLK
;
A
#
# COMPACT_ATOMS: atom_id res chain seq x y z
N TYR A 1 -12.13 3.98 25.00
CA TYR A 1 -12.94 4.75 24.03
C TYR A 1 -13.21 3.84 22.85
N THR A 2 -14.45 3.38 22.71
CA THR A 2 -14.93 2.68 21.51
C THR A 2 -15.38 3.78 20.54
N LEU A 3 -14.61 4.02 19.49
CA LEU A 3 -15.08 4.85 18.37
C LEU A 3 -16.32 4.17 17.78
N SER A 4 -17.47 4.79 17.91
CA SER A 4 -18.67 4.33 17.22
C SER A 4 -18.61 4.82 15.77
N LEU A 5 -19.23 4.08 14.83
CA LEU A 5 -19.40 4.52 13.44
C LEU A 5 -20.08 5.90 13.31
N HIS A 6 -20.77 6.34 14.37
CA HIS A 6 -21.39 7.67 14.45
C HIS A 6 -20.39 8.81 14.61
N ASP A 7 -19.14 8.51 15.00
CA ASP A 7 -18.08 9.52 15.16
C ASP A 7 -17.24 9.67 13.88
N ALA A 8 -17.51 8.85 12.85
CA ALA A 8 -16.84 8.97 11.55
C ALA A 8 -17.44 10.14 10.76
N LEU A 9 -16.61 11.12 10.40
CA LEU A 9 -16.96 12.23 9.53
C LEU A 9 -16.61 11.90 8.08
N PRO A 10 -17.57 11.54 7.21
CA PRO A 10 -17.26 11.23 5.82
C PRO A 10 -16.86 12.50 5.05
N ILE A 11 -15.76 12.44 4.32
CA ILE A 11 -15.26 13.51 3.46
C ILE A 11 -15.29 13.03 2.02
N TYR A 12 -16.14 13.65 1.21
CA TYR A 12 -16.32 13.29 -0.20
C TYR A 12 -15.31 14.05 -1.07
N LEU A 13 -14.38 13.33 -1.71
CA LEU A 13 -13.30 13.90 -2.51
C LEU A 13 -13.56 13.84 -4.02
N THR A 14 -14.72 13.36 -4.45
CA THR A 14 -15.05 13.17 -5.88
C THR A 14 -14.91 14.46 -6.67
N THR A 15 -15.54 15.54 -6.23
CA THR A 15 -15.47 16.85 -6.91
C THR A 15 -14.03 17.38 -6.99
N THR A 16 -13.26 17.22 -5.91
CA THR A 16 -11.85 17.63 -5.86
C THR A 16 -11.03 16.84 -6.86
N PHE A 17 -11.21 15.51 -6.89
CA PHE A 17 -10.53 14.65 -7.85
C PHE A 17 -10.90 14.96 -9.30
N ASP A 18 -12.18 15.16 -9.59
CA ASP A 18 -12.66 15.47 -10.94
C ASP A 18 -12.13 16.82 -11.42
N THR A 19 -12.09 17.83 -10.55
CA THR A 19 -11.48 19.14 -10.84
C THR A 19 -10.00 18.99 -11.16
N PHE A 20 -9.26 18.26 -10.32
CA PHE A 20 -7.84 17.97 -10.55
C PHE A 20 -7.64 17.23 -11.88
N LYS A 21 -8.36 16.14 -12.12
CA LYS A 21 -8.30 15.36 -13.36
C LYS A 21 -8.54 16.24 -14.58
N ASN A 22 -9.55 17.13 -14.52
CA ASN A 22 -9.92 17.99 -15.63
C ASN A 22 -8.91 19.11 -15.91
N SER A 23 -8.08 19.49 -14.93
CA SER A 23 -6.99 20.46 -15.10
C SER A 23 -5.76 19.89 -15.82
N LEU A 24 -5.64 18.56 -15.90
CA LEU A 24 -4.50 17.90 -16.53
C LEU A 24 -4.69 17.73 -18.04
N PRO A 25 -3.61 17.65 -18.83
CA PRO A 25 -3.68 17.22 -20.22
C PRO A 25 -4.27 15.80 -20.37
N LYS A 26 -5.03 15.54 -21.43
CA LYS A 26 -5.64 14.21 -21.65
C LYS A 26 -4.61 13.08 -21.71
N SER A 27 -3.42 13.35 -22.24
CA SER A 27 -2.31 12.38 -22.36
C SER A 27 -1.76 11.88 -21.01
N THR A 28 -2.05 12.54 -19.90
CA THR A 28 -1.60 12.17 -18.55
C THR A 28 -2.70 11.53 -17.70
N ARG A 29 -3.87 11.26 -18.29
CA ARG A 29 -5.06 10.75 -17.57
C ARG A 29 -5.23 9.24 -17.74
N ASP A 30 -4.15 8.47 -17.84
CA ASP A 30 -4.24 7.02 -17.83
C ASP A 30 -4.74 6.51 -16.47
N GLN A 31 -5.22 5.27 -16.45
CA GLN A 31 -5.90 4.70 -15.27
C GLN A 31 -4.97 4.66 -14.04
N LEU A 32 -3.71 4.24 -14.21
CA LEU A 32 -2.77 4.12 -13.09
C LEU A 32 -2.39 5.48 -12.52
N SER A 33 -2.11 6.47 -13.39
CA SER A 33 -1.83 7.84 -12.96
C SER A 33 -3.00 8.45 -12.18
N MET A 34 -4.23 8.15 -12.61
CA MET A 34 -5.43 8.63 -11.92
C MET A 34 -5.71 7.90 -10.61
N ALA A 35 -5.45 6.60 -10.53
CA ALA A 35 -5.52 5.83 -9.28
C ALA A 35 -4.52 6.37 -8.25
N ASN A 36 -3.26 6.53 -8.63
CA ASN A 36 -2.22 7.13 -7.79
C ASN A 36 -2.57 8.57 -7.35
N SER A 37 -3.21 9.35 -8.22
CA SER A 37 -3.63 10.71 -7.88
C SER A 37 -4.75 10.71 -6.83
N ARG A 38 -5.69 9.75 -6.89
CA ARG A 38 -6.72 9.57 -5.84
C ARG A 38 -6.09 9.26 -4.49
N ALA A 39 -5.12 8.33 -4.44
CA ALA A 39 -4.42 7.99 -3.21
C ALA A 39 -3.70 9.21 -2.62
N ARG A 40 -3.05 10.04 -3.46
CA ARG A 40 -2.36 11.27 -3.01
C ARG A 40 -3.33 12.35 -2.51
N ILE A 41 -4.49 12.53 -3.14
CA ILE A 41 -5.52 13.46 -2.66
C ILE A 41 -6.06 13.01 -1.29
N ARG A 42 -6.27 11.71 -1.09
CA ARG A 42 -6.64 11.14 0.23
C ARG A 42 -5.56 11.44 1.28
N MET A 43 -4.30 11.18 0.97
CA MET A 43 -3.16 11.49 1.85
C MET A 43 -3.12 12.99 2.20
N THR A 44 -3.19 13.87 1.22
CA THR A 44 -3.21 15.33 1.45
C THR A 44 -4.33 15.74 2.40
N THR A 45 -5.52 15.12 2.26
CA THR A 45 -6.66 15.39 3.13
C THR A 45 -6.38 14.93 4.56
N LEU A 46 -5.83 13.72 4.75
CA LEU A 46 -5.47 13.21 6.07
C LEU A 46 -4.45 14.12 6.76
N TYR A 47 -3.42 14.56 6.06
CA TYR A 47 -2.42 15.48 6.60
C TYR A 47 -2.97 16.89 6.91
N ALA A 48 -3.99 17.37 6.18
CA ALA A 48 -4.65 18.61 6.52
C ALA A 48 -5.35 18.54 7.90
N PHE A 49 -6.00 17.40 8.19
CA PHE A 49 -6.60 17.16 9.52
C PHE A 49 -5.52 16.92 10.58
N ALA A 50 -4.56 16.07 10.30
CA ALA A 50 -3.50 15.76 11.25
C ALA A 50 -2.73 17.02 11.66
N GLY A 51 -2.38 17.88 10.71
CA GLY A 51 -1.71 19.14 11.00
C GLY A 51 -2.56 20.11 11.84
N ASN A 52 -3.86 20.23 11.55
CA ASN A 52 -4.76 21.09 12.31
C ASN A 52 -4.98 20.57 13.74
N MET A 53 -5.07 19.25 13.90
CA MET A 53 -5.37 18.60 15.19
C MET A 53 -4.11 18.20 15.98
N HIS A 54 -2.90 18.47 15.44
CA HIS A 54 -1.62 18.03 16.01
C HIS A 54 -1.53 16.52 16.20
N TYR A 55 -2.00 15.76 15.20
CA TYR A 55 -1.96 14.30 15.14
C TYR A 55 -0.95 13.81 14.12
N LEU A 56 -0.62 12.52 14.19
CA LEU A 56 0.15 11.79 13.20
C LEU A 56 -0.77 10.96 12.31
N VAL A 57 -0.36 10.73 11.08
CA VAL A 57 -1.03 9.83 10.16
C VAL A 57 -0.47 8.42 10.34
N ALA A 58 -1.34 7.47 10.71
CA ALA A 58 -0.99 6.07 10.83
C ALA A 58 -1.26 5.34 9.52
N GLY A 59 -0.25 4.61 9.03
CA GLY A 59 -0.34 3.73 7.87
C GLY A 59 -1.01 2.40 8.20
N THR A 60 -1.55 1.76 7.19
CA THR A 60 -2.25 0.48 7.27
C THR A 60 -1.62 -0.63 6.43
N GLY A 61 -0.47 -0.35 5.79
CA GLY A 61 0.29 -1.34 5.03
C GLY A 61 0.91 -2.41 5.92
N ASN A 62 0.96 -3.64 5.44
CA ASN A 62 1.62 -4.76 6.09
C ASN A 62 3.00 -5.02 5.47
N LYS A 63 3.75 -5.95 6.04
CA LYS A 63 5.13 -6.26 5.63
C LYS A 63 5.26 -6.66 4.16
N VAL A 64 4.32 -7.45 3.65
CA VAL A 64 4.34 -7.88 2.24
C VAL A 64 4.10 -6.71 1.31
N GLU A 65 3.09 -5.88 1.62
CA GLU A 65 2.72 -4.70 0.82
C GLU A 65 3.84 -3.66 0.83
N ASP A 66 4.32 -3.28 2.01
CA ASP A 66 5.24 -2.15 2.17
C ASP A 66 6.70 -2.50 1.85
N PHE A 67 7.17 -3.68 2.29
CA PHE A 67 8.59 -4.06 2.18
C PHE A 67 8.85 -5.27 1.29
N GLY A 68 7.80 -6.04 0.95
CA GLY A 68 7.89 -7.17 0.03
C GLY A 68 7.80 -6.73 -1.43
N VAL A 69 6.65 -6.25 -1.83
CA VAL A 69 6.33 -5.95 -3.23
C VAL A 69 6.20 -4.45 -3.56
N GLY A 70 6.14 -3.58 -2.55
CA GLY A 70 5.94 -2.14 -2.71
C GLY A 70 4.57 -1.81 -3.34
N PHE A 71 3.53 -2.53 -2.92
CA PHE A 71 2.17 -2.38 -3.41
C PHE A 71 1.43 -1.23 -2.72
N TYR A 72 1.88 -0.03 -2.99
CA TYR A 72 1.28 1.23 -2.51
C TYR A 72 1.67 2.39 -3.42
N THR A 73 0.96 3.49 -3.31
CA THR A 73 1.32 4.74 -3.98
C THR A 73 2.30 5.52 -3.13
N LYS A 74 3.52 5.72 -3.63
CA LYS A 74 4.50 6.60 -2.96
C LYS A 74 3.91 8.01 -2.82
N TYR A 75 3.90 8.52 -1.58
CA TYR A 75 3.26 9.79 -1.20
C TYR A 75 1.72 9.80 -1.39
N GLY A 76 1.09 8.62 -1.41
CA GLY A 76 -0.33 8.41 -1.30
C GLY A 76 -0.62 7.68 0.00
N ASP A 77 -1.13 6.45 -0.09
CA ASP A 77 -1.30 5.55 1.05
C ASP A 77 0.02 5.18 1.75
N GLY A 78 1.16 5.21 1.04
CA GLY A 78 2.49 5.11 1.64
C GLY A 78 3.04 6.41 2.24
N GLY A 79 2.29 7.52 2.20
CA GLY A 79 2.65 8.79 2.83
C GLY A 79 2.10 8.88 4.24
N VAL A 80 2.83 8.35 5.21
CA VAL A 80 2.41 8.22 6.61
C VAL A 80 3.55 8.58 7.57
N ASP A 81 3.22 8.89 8.83
CA ASP A 81 4.19 9.22 9.87
C ASP A 81 4.65 7.99 10.67
N LEU A 82 3.79 6.96 10.74
CA LEU A 82 4.09 5.71 11.42
C LEU A 82 3.32 4.54 10.76
N SER A 83 3.89 3.35 10.82
CA SER A 83 3.33 2.12 10.23
C SER A 83 3.21 1.02 11.29
N PRO A 84 2.13 0.98 12.09
CA PRO A 84 2.01 0.11 13.27
C PRO A 84 2.02 -1.39 12.97
N ILE A 85 1.62 -1.80 11.76
CA ILE A 85 1.51 -3.22 11.36
C ILE A 85 2.47 -3.59 10.22
N ALA A 86 3.40 -2.72 9.86
CA ALA A 86 4.28 -2.95 8.71
C ALA A 86 5.35 -4.05 8.94
N ASP A 87 5.57 -4.50 10.17
CA ASP A 87 6.41 -5.67 10.47
C ASP A 87 5.63 -6.99 10.49
N LEU A 88 4.30 -6.94 10.37
CA LEU A 88 3.45 -8.12 10.33
C LEU A 88 3.17 -8.54 8.88
N MET A 89 3.23 -9.86 8.62
CA MET A 89 2.70 -10.45 7.38
C MET A 89 1.18 -10.29 7.32
N LYS A 90 0.57 -10.41 6.15
CA LYS A 90 -0.91 -10.33 6.01
C LYS A 90 -1.62 -11.42 6.83
N SER A 91 -1.07 -12.63 6.83
CA SER A 91 -1.53 -13.75 7.65
C SER A 91 -1.49 -13.43 9.13
N GLU A 92 -0.43 -12.80 9.62
CA GLU A 92 -0.27 -12.39 11.02
C GLU A 92 -1.24 -11.26 11.40
N VAL A 93 -1.47 -10.29 10.50
CA VAL A 93 -2.52 -9.25 10.69
C VAL A 93 -3.89 -9.91 10.86
N ARG A 94 -4.22 -10.93 10.06
CA ARG A 94 -5.47 -11.69 10.19
C ARG A 94 -5.56 -12.45 11.52
N LEU A 95 -4.44 -13.04 12.00
CA LEU A 95 -4.38 -13.70 13.32
C LEU A 95 -4.60 -12.71 14.47
N CYS A 96 -3.91 -11.58 14.45
CA CYS A 96 -4.10 -10.51 15.43
C CYS A 96 -5.54 -10.00 15.45
N SER A 97 -6.13 -9.79 14.27
CA SER A 97 -7.50 -9.32 14.14
C SER A 97 -8.51 -10.29 14.72
N ARG A 98 -8.31 -11.61 14.53
CA ARG A 98 -9.14 -12.65 15.18
C ARG A 98 -9.02 -12.62 16.70
N ALA A 99 -7.79 -12.50 17.22
CA ALA A 99 -7.52 -12.42 18.64
C ALA A 99 -8.15 -11.17 19.29
N LEU A 100 -8.25 -10.07 18.54
CA LEU A 100 -8.90 -8.83 18.96
C LEU A 100 -10.43 -8.83 18.79
N GLY A 101 -11.03 -9.92 18.28
CA GLY A 101 -12.46 -10.04 18.09
C GLY A 101 -13.02 -9.15 16.99
N ILE A 102 -12.21 -8.84 15.96
CA ILE A 102 -12.69 -8.08 14.79
C ILE A 102 -13.77 -8.89 14.06
N ASN A 103 -14.81 -8.18 13.60
CA ASN A 103 -15.96 -8.76 12.92
C ASN A 103 -15.51 -9.63 11.73
N SER A 104 -16.16 -10.81 11.61
CA SER A 104 -15.92 -11.79 10.55
C SER A 104 -16.09 -11.20 9.14
N ASP A 105 -17.04 -10.30 8.94
CA ASP A 105 -17.27 -9.67 7.64
C ASP A 105 -16.03 -8.85 7.17
N ILE A 106 -15.31 -8.21 8.13
CA ILE A 106 -14.07 -7.51 7.84
C ILE A 106 -12.93 -8.50 7.58
N LEU A 107 -12.84 -9.57 8.41
CA LEU A 107 -11.80 -10.59 8.28
C LEU A 107 -11.86 -11.37 6.97
N LEU A 108 -13.07 -11.59 6.44
CA LEU A 108 -13.33 -12.35 5.22
C LEU A 108 -13.42 -11.47 3.96
N ALA A 109 -13.46 -10.15 4.13
CA ALA A 109 -13.49 -9.22 2.99
C ALA A 109 -12.23 -9.39 2.13
N LYS A 110 -12.42 -9.43 0.81
CA LYS A 110 -11.30 -9.43 -0.13
C LYS A 110 -10.53 -8.11 -0.01
N PRO A 111 -9.19 -8.15 0.09
CA PRO A 111 -8.38 -6.94 0.06
C PRO A 111 -8.59 -6.19 -1.26
N THR A 112 -8.90 -4.89 -1.18
CA THR A 112 -9.03 -4.02 -2.35
C THR A 112 -8.64 -2.59 -1.99
N ASP A 113 -7.93 -1.91 -2.89
CA ASP A 113 -7.53 -0.52 -2.72
C ASP A 113 -8.66 0.49 -3.01
N GLY A 114 -9.74 0.04 -3.67
CA GLY A 114 -10.89 0.88 -4.04
C GLY A 114 -10.52 2.06 -4.95
N LEU A 115 -9.45 1.93 -5.74
CA LEU A 115 -8.96 2.97 -6.65
C LEU A 115 -9.44 2.78 -8.09
N TRP A 116 -9.91 1.58 -8.42
CA TRP A 116 -10.35 1.18 -9.75
C TRP A 116 -11.88 1.24 -9.89
N GLY A 117 -12.37 1.23 -11.10
CA GLY A 117 -13.80 1.25 -11.36
C GLY A 117 -14.44 -0.15 -11.48
N ASP A 118 -13.71 -1.19 -11.11
CA ASP A 118 -14.13 -2.59 -11.12
C ASP A 118 -13.85 -3.25 -9.75
N ASP A 119 -14.31 -4.48 -9.57
CA ASP A 119 -14.21 -5.23 -8.31
C ASP A 119 -12.91 -6.04 -8.18
N ARG A 120 -11.83 -5.65 -8.89
CA ARG A 120 -10.54 -6.35 -8.79
C ARG A 120 -9.98 -6.28 -7.37
N SER A 121 -9.47 -7.40 -6.90
CA SER A 121 -8.75 -7.50 -5.63
C SER A 121 -7.28 -7.09 -5.79
N ASP A 122 -6.60 -6.90 -4.66
CA ASP A 122 -5.16 -6.67 -4.64
C ASP A 122 -4.41 -7.89 -5.23
N GLU A 123 -4.85 -9.11 -4.92
CA GLU A 123 -4.25 -10.34 -5.45
C GLU A 123 -4.42 -10.47 -6.97
N ASP A 124 -5.56 -10.00 -7.54
CA ASP A 124 -5.76 -9.93 -8.99
C ASP A 124 -4.76 -8.95 -9.65
N GLN A 125 -4.42 -7.86 -8.96
CA GLN A 125 -3.46 -6.88 -9.45
C GLN A 125 -2.02 -7.37 -9.33
N LEU A 126 -1.71 -8.10 -8.26
CA LEU A 126 -0.37 -8.63 -7.98
C LEU A 126 -0.05 -9.88 -8.81
N GLY A 127 -1.06 -10.66 -9.21
CA GLY A 127 -0.91 -11.92 -9.92
C GLY A 127 -0.51 -13.10 -9.02
N ALA A 128 -0.54 -12.91 -7.71
CA ALA A 128 -0.28 -13.93 -6.69
C ALA A 128 -1.08 -13.63 -5.42
N SER A 129 -1.41 -14.67 -4.64
CA SER A 129 -2.04 -14.50 -3.34
C SER A 129 -1.06 -13.98 -2.29
N TYR A 130 -1.58 -13.42 -1.20
CA TYR A 130 -0.72 -12.98 -0.09
C TYR A 130 0.08 -14.13 0.50
N ASP A 131 -0.51 -15.31 0.67
CA ASP A 131 0.17 -16.49 1.20
C ASP A 131 1.34 -16.91 0.29
N GLU A 132 1.18 -16.85 -1.04
CA GLU A 132 2.25 -17.10 -2.02
C GLU A 132 3.34 -16.04 -1.96
N LEU A 133 2.99 -14.77 -1.77
CA LEU A 133 3.96 -13.68 -1.67
C LEU A 133 4.73 -13.71 -0.35
N GLU A 134 4.09 -14.08 0.75
CA GLU A 134 4.75 -14.32 2.04
C GLU A 134 5.79 -15.44 1.92
N TRP A 135 5.41 -16.56 1.32
CA TRP A 135 6.34 -17.64 1.02
C TRP A 135 7.51 -17.18 0.16
N ALA A 136 7.25 -16.41 -0.90
CA ALA A 136 8.30 -15.92 -1.79
C ALA A 136 9.24 -14.93 -1.10
N MET A 137 8.74 -14.14 -0.17
CA MET A 137 9.51 -13.18 0.64
C MET A 137 10.48 -13.88 1.58
N GLU A 138 10.08 -15.04 2.15
CA GLU A 138 10.90 -15.83 3.07
C GLU A 138 11.80 -16.85 2.36
N PHE A 139 11.62 -17.05 1.05
CA PHE A 139 12.35 -18.05 0.30
C PHE A 139 13.86 -17.75 0.23
N ASN A 140 14.66 -18.59 0.85
CA ASN A 140 16.10 -18.42 1.02
C ASN A 140 16.98 -19.12 -0.04
N GLY A 141 16.37 -19.72 -1.08
CA GLY A 141 17.10 -20.36 -2.18
C GLY A 141 17.66 -21.76 -1.89
N ASN A 142 17.36 -22.37 -0.74
CA ASN A 142 17.83 -23.72 -0.41
C ASN A 142 17.25 -24.76 -1.38
N ASN A 143 18.10 -25.75 -1.73
CA ASN A 143 17.98 -26.83 -2.72
C ASN A 143 16.64 -27.62 -2.72
N VAL A 144 15.53 -26.97 -2.97
CA VAL A 144 14.21 -27.58 -3.11
C VAL A 144 13.85 -27.56 -4.59
N SER A 145 13.33 -28.65 -5.11
CA SER A 145 12.72 -28.67 -6.44
C SER A 145 11.41 -27.88 -6.38
N LEU A 146 11.43 -26.69 -6.96
CA LEU A 146 10.27 -25.81 -7.03
C LEU A 146 9.28 -26.28 -8.10
N SER A 147 8.00 -26.26 -7.78
CA SER A 147 6.91 -26.38 -8.75
C SER A 147 6.91 -25.21 -9.74
N ASP A 148 6.20 -25.35 -10.84
CA ASP A 148 6.13 -24.28 -11.85
C ASP A 148 5.42 -23.05 -11.30
N ARG A 149 4.40 -23.22 -10.41
CA ARG A 149 3.74 -22.09 -9.74
C ARG A 149 4.66 -21.36 -8.78
N GLU A 150 5.45 -22.06 -7.98
CA GLU A 150 6.44 -21.45 -7.09
C GLU A 150 7.52 -20.67 -7.85
N LYS A 151 7.97 -21.17 -9.00
CA LYS A 151 8.90 -20.42 -9.87
C LYS A 151 8.26 -19.14 -10.41
N GLU A 152 7.00 -19.21 -10.84
CA GLU A 152 6.22 -18.07 -11.32
C GLU A 152 6.05 -17.01 -10.22
N VAL A 153 5.62 -17.43 -9.02
CA VAL A 153 5.43 -16.55 -7.86
C VAL A 153 6.73 -15.86 -7.46
N LEU A 154 7.84 -16.59 -7.42
CA LEU A 154 9.17 -16.00 -7.17
C LEU A 154 9.56 -14.97 -8.24
N ALA A 155 9.22 -15.23 -9.50
CA ALA A 155 9.48 -14.27 -10.58
C ALA A 155 8.64 -13.00 -10.42
N ILE A 156 7.35 -13.14 -10.10
CA ILE A 156 6.43 -12.02 -9.79
C ILE A 156 6.97 -11.21 -8.61
N TYR A 157 7.26 -11.86 -7.49
CA TYR A 157 7.77 -11.22 -6.27
C TYR A 157 9.05 -10.42 -6.55
N ARG A 158 10.04 -11.05 -7.18
CA ARG A 158 11.33 -10.41 -7.50
C ARG A 158 11.18 -9.22 -8.44
N HIS A 159 10.32 -9.36 -9.44
CA HIS A 159 10.03 -8.27 -10.38
C HIS A 159 9.40 -7.07 -9.66
N LEU A 160 8.36 -7.29 -8.85
CA LEU A 160 7.68 -6.24 -8.10
C LEU A 160 8.61 -5.59 -7.07
N ASN A 161 9.35 -6.40 -6.29
CA ASN A 161 10.31 -5.90 -5.33
C ASN A 161 11.36 -5.00 -5.99
N GLN A 162 11.97 -5.45 -7.08
CA GLN A 162 12.99 -4.68 -7.80
C GLN A 162 12.41 -3.38 -8.41
N ALA A 163 11.26 -3.46 -9.07
CA ALA A 163 10.63 -2.30 -9.71
C ALA A 163 10.22 -1.23 -8.69
N ASN A 164 9.84 -1.66 -7.47
CA ASN A 164 9.32 -0.79 -6.43
C ASN A 164 10.34 -0.40 -5.34
N GLN A 165 11.60 -0.81 -5.44
CA GLN A 165 12.65 -0.49 -4.44
C GLN A 165 12.71 1.01 -4.08
N HIS A 166 12.51 1.88 -5.07
CA HIS A 166 12.51 3.33 -4.86
C HIS A 166 11.41 3.84 -3.89
N LYS A 167 10.40 3.01 -3.61
CA LYS A 167 9.35 3.30 -2.63
C LYS A 167 9.77 2.88 -1.22
N MET A 168 10.48 1.76 -1.10
CA MET A 168 10.84 1.07 0.13
C MET A 168 12.16 1.55 0.75
N LEU A 169 13.05 2.06 -0.06
CA LEU A 169 14.34 2.56 0.37
C LEU A 169 14.29 4.06 0.72
N GLU A 170 15.25 4.50 1.52
CA GLU A 170 15.46 5.92 1.81
C GLU A 170 15.67 6.71 0.50
N ILE A 171 15.27 7.98 0.53
CA ILE A 171 15.47 8.87 -0.61
C ILE A 171 16.98 9.04 -0.85
N PRO A 172 17.50 8.71 -2.05
CA PRO A 172 18.91 8.86 -2.33
C PRO A 172 19.37 10.32 -2.20
N VAL A 173 20.42 10.53 -1.42
CA VAL A 173 21.02 11.86 -1.22
C VAL A 173 22.35 11.91 -1.93
N CYS A 174 22.54 12.91 -2.79
CA CYS A 174 23.85 13.21 -3.41
C CYS A 174 24.82 13.69 -2.33
N LYS A 175 25.84 12.89 -2.04
CA LYS A 175 26.90 13.26 -1.09
C LYS A 175 27.97 14.10 -1.82
N ILE A 176 28.01 15.38 -1.52
CA ILE A 176 29.02 16.30 -2.06
C ILE A 176 30.34 16.07 -1.30
N PRO A 177 31.45 15.78 -1.99
CA PRO A 177 32.76 15.64 -1.35
C PRO A 177 33.14 16.86 -0.51
N SER A 178 33.81 16.64 0.64
CA SER A 178 34.21 17.75 1.54
C SER A 178 35.12 18.76 0.87
N SER A 179 35.89 18.33 -0.15
CA SER A 179 36.77 19.22 -0.94
C SER A 179 35.99 20.20 -1.84
N LEU A 180 34.67 20.01 -2.02
CA LEU A 180 33.80 20.89 -2.82
C LEU A 180 32.78 21.65 -1.95
N LYS A 181 32.86 21.52 -0.64
CA LYS A 181 32.09 22.27 0.36
C LYS A 181 32.96 23.37 0.94
#